data_b7ba243827855d1c19a782ad522b9503
#
_entry.id   b7ba243827855d1c19a782ad522b9503
#
_cell.length_a   1.000
_cell.length_b   1.000
_cell.length_c   1.000
_cell.angle_alpha   90.00
_cell.angle_beta   90.00
_cell.angle_gamma   90.00
#
_symmetry.space_group_name_H-M   'P 1'
#
loop_
_entity.id
_entity.type
_entity.pdbx_description
1 polymer ?
#
loop_
_entity_poly.entity_id
_entity_poly.type
_entity_poly.pdbx_seq_one_letter_code
_entity_poly.pdbx_strand_id
1 'polypeptide(L)'
;MEKYWRFVWQQNIYWASCEPCTASVFWTQVRNAQVNWKIGTRRAIIKAVRKGLPLDEWTRRSDYQQWCMEQLAKPQAGKKFAMKPEPLRLIQWGEELKASLPGFVYGVKEFALVPRLDKDGNPKLDDNGQPVMYRRRKQENVVHLSGLFMSDYDHLPFDPRELYEKTLRPGYPWETRLAHLTSSGEGLRLVSEWNPEIGGNIADQQYLQSLELGMLNVIGTTGKHVTDNSCVNCDKFSFCPREEDLLFVDEDKLFNY
;
A
#
# COMPACT_ATOMS: atom_id res chain seq x y z
N MET A 1 19.68 10.12 -20.44
CA MET A 1 18.23 10.32 -20.21
C MET A 1 18.02 10.31 -18.71
N GLU A 2 17.72 11.48 -18.10
CA GLU A 2 17.29 11.52 -16.71
C GLU A 2 16.02 10.67 -16.60
N LYS A 3 16.02 9.71 -15.67
CA LYS A 3 14.84 8.91 -15.38
C LYS A 3 13.91 9.80 -14.55
N TYR A 4 12.86 10.28 -15.17
CA TYR A 4 11.83 11.02 -14.46
C TYR A 4 11.07 10.07 -13.53
N TRP A 5 10.88 10.49 -12.28
CA TRP A 5 10.00 9.85 -11.31
C TRP A 5 9.32 10.92 -10.47
N ARG A 6 8.14 10.62 -10.00
CA ARG A 6 7.34 11.53 -9.22
C ARG A 6 7.15 11.06 -7.77
N PHE A 7 7.21 9.75 -7.55
CA PHE A 7 7.04 9.13 -6.23
C PHE A 7 8.00 7.95 -6.07
N VAL A 8 8.01 7.36 -4.88
CA VAL A 8 8.92 6.26 -4.54
C VAL A 8 8.18 4.95 -4.29
N TRP A 9 8.90 3.84 -4.33
CA TRP A 9 8.39 2.50 -4.04
C TRP A 9 9.29 1.76 -3.06
N GLN A 10 8.75 0.69 -2.46
CA GLN A 10 9.48 -0.27 -1.62
C GLN A 10 9.15 -1.70 -2.05
N GLN A 11 10.09 -2.60 -1.91
CA GLN A 11 9.93 -4.01 -2.27
C GLN A 11 8.86 -4.72 -1.42
N ASN A 12 8.68 -4.32 -0.17
CA ASN A 12 7.60 -4.74 0.72
C ASN A 12 7.56 -3.80 1.94
N ILE A 13 6.57 -3.99 2.82
CA ILE A 13 6.40 -3.11 3.99
C ILE A 13 7.57 -3.19 4.98
N TYR A 14 8.31 -4.30 5.00
CA TYR A 14 9.47 -4.53 5.88
C TYR A 14 10.79 -4.06 5.27
N TRP A 15 10.80 -3.75 3.96
CA TRP A 15 12.00 -3.29 3.29
C TRP A 15 12.43 -1.92 3.79
N ALA A 16 13.71 -1.76 4.08
CA ALA A 16 14.19 -0.56 4.76
C ALA A 16 14.20 0.68 3.86
N SER A 17 14.53 0.54 2.57
CA SER A 17 14.78 1.67 1.67
C SER A 17 13.63 1.94 0.70
N CYS A 18 13.36 3.23 0.47
CA CYS A 18 12.51 3.70 -0.62
C CYS A 18 13.38 4.01 -1.84
N GLU A 19 12.95 3.59 -3.00
CA GLU A 19 13.63 3.82 -4.27
C GLU A 19 12.74 4.62 -5.23
N PRO A 20 13.31 5.39 -6.18
CA PRO A 20 12.55 6.08 -7.21
C PRO A 20 11.65 5.13 -7.99
N CYS A 21 10.39 5.51 -8.20
CA CYS A 21 9.44 4.74 -8.99
C CYS A 21 9.25 5.35 -10.38
N THR A 22 9.90 4.75 -11.37
CA THR A 22 9.66 5.09 -12.79
C THR A 22 8.43 4.33 -13.31
N ALA A 23 7.86 4.75 -14.45
CA ALA A 23 6.78 4.02 -15.12
C ALA A 23 7.13 2.54 -15.35
N SER A 24 8.35 2.25 -15.79
CA SER A 24 8.82 0.87 -15.99
C SER A 24 8.80 0.05 -14.70
N VAL A 25 9.23 0.64 -13.56
CA VAL A 25 9.19 -0.03 -12.25
C VAL A 25 7.74 -0.30 -11.84
N PHE A 26 6.86 0.69 -11.95
CA PHE A 26 5.45 0.56 -11.62
C PHE A 26 4.80 -0.60 -12.38
N TRP A 27 4.89 -0.60 -13.71
CA TRP A 27 4.29 -1.63 -14.55
C TRP A 27 4.92 -3.01 -14.34
N THR A 28 6.23 -3.08 -14.06
CA THR A 28 6.89 -4.34 -13.71
C THR A 28 6.29 -4.94 -12.44
N GLN A 29 6.00 -4.13 -11.42
CA GLN A 29 5.39 -4.63 -10.18
C GLN A 29 3.92 -5.01 -10.37
N VAL A 30 3.13 -4.17 -11.03
CA VAL A 30 1.70 -4.40 -11.29
C VAL A 30 1.46 -5.68 -12.11
N ARG A 31 2.33 -5.97 -13.10
CA ARG A 31 2.27 -7.16 -13.96
C ARG A 31 2.99 -8.38 -13.38
N ASN A 32 3.59 -8.24 -12.20
CA ASN A 32 4.35 -9.33 -11.60
C ASN A 32 3.44 -10.50 -11.22
N ALA A 33 3.74 -11.69 -11.77
CA ALA A 33 2.96 -12.90 -11.51
C ALA A 33 2.88 -13.26 -10.02
N GLN A 34 3.94 -13.01 -9.24
CA GLN A 34 3.95 -13.25 -7.80
C GLN A 34 3.04 -12.28 -7.03
N VAL A 35 2.97 -11.02 -7.45
CA VAL A 35 2.03 -10.03 -6.89
C VAL A 35 0.60 -10.49 -7.14
N ASN A 36 0.29 -10.83 -8.38
CA ASN A 36 -1.03 -11.30 -8.79
C ASN A 36 -1.44 -12.55 -8.03
N TRP A 37 -0.54 -13.52 -7.91
CA TRP A 37 -0.75 -14.74 -7.15
C TRP A 37 -1.03 -14.47 -5.66
N LYS A 38 -0.22 -13.63 -4.98
CA LYS A 38 -0.40 -13.32 -3.56
C LYS A 38 -1.74 -12.65 -3.28
N ILE A 39 -2.13 -11.68 -4.09
CA ILE A 39 -3.41 -10.98 -3.95
C ILE A 39 -4.57 -11.94 -4.22
N GLY A 40 -4.51 -12.72 -5.30
CA GLY A 40 -5.52 -13.71 -5.64
C GLY A 40 -5.73 -14.75 -4.54
N THR A 41 -4.62 -15.32 -4.03
CA THR A 41 -4.64 -16.30 -2.92
C THR A 41 -5.26 -15.70 -1.66
N ARG A 42 -4.84 -14.49 -1.26
CA ARG A 42 -5.40 -13.80 -0.09
C ARG A 42 -6.91 -13.60 -0.21
N ARG A 43 -7.39 -13.10 -1.35
CA ARG A 43 -8.84 -12.89 -1.61
C ARG A 43 -9.62 -14.20 -1.55
N ALA A 44 -9.08 -15.26 -2.16
CA ALA A 44 -9.71 -16.57 -2.15
C ALA A 44 -9.81 -17.14 -0.73
N ILE A 45 -8.77 -17.02 0.09
CA ILE A 45 -8.77 -17.42 1.51
C ILE A 45 -9.84 -16.65 2.29
N ILE A 46 -9.86 -15.32 2.19
CA ILE A 46 -10.85 -14.49 2.90
C ILE A 46 -12.27 -14.89 2.51
N LYS A 47 -12.51 -15.06 1.20
CA LYS A 47 -13.83 -15.50 0.69
C LYS A 47 -14.22 -16.87 1.23
N ALA A 48 -13.31 -17.84 1.23
CA ALA A 48 -13.58 -19.19 1.71
C ALA A 48 -13.88 -19.23 3.20
N VAL A 49 -13.07 -18.55 4.02
CA VAL A 49 -13.29 -18.47 5.46
C VAL A 49 -14.61 -17.79 5.79
N ARG A 50 -14.94 -16.66 5.16
CA ARG A 50 -16.21 -15.95 5.40
C ARG A 50 -17.45 -16.75 5.00
N LYS A 51 -17.32 -17.58 3.95
CA LYS A 51 -18.43 -18.41 3.45
C LYS A 51 -18.47 -19.81 4.04
N GLY A 52 -17.55 -20.16 4.95
CA GLY A 52 -17.46 -21.52 5.51
C GLY A 52 -17.18 -22.60 4.45
N LEU A 53 -16.44 -22.26 3.39
CA LEU A 53 -16.06 -23.20 2.34
C LEU A 53 -14.91 -24.11 2.80
N PRO A 54 -14.72 -25.29 2.14
CA PRO A 54 -13.57 -26.16 2.43
C PRO A 54 -12.23 -25.41 2.30
N LEU A 55 -11.30 -25.67 3.19
CA LEU A 55 -10.01 -24.99 3.28
C LEU A 55 -8.83 -25.84 2.80
N ASP A 56 -9.09 -27.09 2.38
CA ASP A 56 -8.07 -28.08 2.00
C ASP A 56 -7.13 -27.62 0.89
N GLU A 57 -7.64 -26.81 -0.05
CA GLU A 57 -6.85 -26.25 -1.15
C GLU A 57 -5.65 -25.47 -0.63
N TRP A 58 -5.82 -24.69 0.44
CA TRP A 58 -4.75 -23.86 1.01
C TRP A 58 -3.97 -24.57 2.10
N THR A 59 -4.62 -25.37 2.96
CA THR A 59 -3.97 -26.04 4.08
C THR A 59 -2.98 -27.11 3.64
N ARG A 60 -3.17 -27.70 2.45
CA ARG A 60 -2.25 -28.69 1.85
C ARG A 60 -1.08 -28.07 1.09
N ARG A 61 -1.06 -26.76 0.90
CA ARG A 61 0.03 -26.09 0.18
C ARG A 61 1.31 -26.13 0.99
N SER A 62 2.41 -26.44 0.32
CA SER A 62 3.73 -26.53 0.95
C SER A 62 4.22 -25.19 1.52
N ASP A 63 3.94 -24.07 0.86
CA ASP A 63 4.30 -22.72 1.30
C ASP A 63 3.52 -22.31 2.57
N TYR A 64 2.24 -22.67 2.68
CA TYR A 64 1.47 -22.46 3.91
C TYR A 64 2.00 -23.32 5.04
N GLN A 65 2.26 -24.60 4.78
CA GLN A 65 2.80 -25.52 5.79
C GLN A 65 4.17 -25.08 6.31
N GLN A 66 5.05 -24.67 5.40
CA GLN A 66 6.35 -24.10 5.74
C GLN A 66 6.21 -22.86 6.62
N TRP A 67 5.34 -21.93 6.25
CA TRP A 67 5.05 -20.75 7.05
C TRP A 67 4.49 -21.11 8.45
N CYS A 68 3.60 -22.10 8.56
CA CYS A 68 3.11 -22.58 9.83
C CYS A 68 4.23 -23.12 10.74
N MET A 69 5.17 -23.91 10.18
CA MET A 69 6.32 -24.40 10.93
C MET A 69 7.19 -23.26 11.47
N GLU A 70 7.42 -22.23 10.65
CA GLU A 70 8.17 -21.04 11.06
C GLU A 70 7.46 -20.26 12.18
N GLN A 71 6.10 -20.15 12.13
CA GLN A 71 5.35 -19.50 13.21
C GLN A 71 5.43 -20.31 14.51
N LEU A 72 5.30 -21.64 14.43
CA LEU A 72 5.36 -22.53 15.59
C LEU A 72 6.75 -22.53 16.26
N ALA A 73 7.81 -22.37 15.49
CA ALA A 73 9.19 -22.30 15.99
C ALA A 73 9.50 -21.02 16.80
N LYS A 74 8.66 -19.97 16.69
CA LYS A 74 8.84 -18.75 17.48
C LYS A 74 8.54 -19.03 18.95
N PRO A 75 9.41 -18.64 19.92
CA PRO A 75 9.19 -18.96 21.34
C PRO A 75 7.77 -18.58 21.79
N GLN A 76 7.46 -17.78 22.68
CA GLN A 76 6.12 -17.48 23.19
C GLN A 76 5.02 -17.25 22.11
N ALA A 77 5.34 -16.66 20.96
CA ALA A 77 4.38 -16.43 19.88
C ALA A 77 3.90 -17.75 19.25
N GLY A 78 4.75 -18.75 19.14
CA GLY A 78 4.41 -20.08 18.61
C GLY A 78 3.35 -20.80 19.43
N LYS A 79 3.39 -20.69 20.74
CA LYS A 79 2.36 -21.25 21.63
C LYS A 79 0.98 -20.65 21.37
N LYS A 80 0.92 -19.31 21.23
CA LYS A 80 -0.33 -18.60 20.88
C LYS A 80 -0.82 -18.96 19.49
N PHE A 81 0.10 -19.12 18.53
CA PHE A 81 -0.22 -19.53 17.17
C PHE A 81 -0.78 -20.96 17.12
N ALA A 82 -0.20 -21.90 17.87
CA ALA A 82 -0.67 -23.29 17.97
C ALA A 82 -2.13 -23.40 18.45
N MET A 83 -2.58 -22.47 19.30
CA MET A 83 -3.95 -22.43 19.83
C MET A 83 -4.98 -21.83 18.86
N LYS A 84 -4.56 -21.20 17.76
CA LYS A 84 -5.48 -20.60 16.79
C LYS A 84 -6.16 -21.69 15.94
N PRO A 85 -7.47 -21.60 15.71
CA PRO A 85 -8.14 -22.47 14.75
C PRO A 85 -7.63 -22.22 13.32
N GLU A 86 -7.74 -23.24 12.48
CA GLU A 86 -7.20 -23.23 11.11
C GLU A 86 -7.66 -22.02 10.27
N PRO A 87 -8.96 -21.63 10.27
CA PRO A 87 -9.40 -20.45 9.51
C PRO A 87 -8.65 -19.17 9.90
N LEU A 88 -8.35 -18.98 11.19
CA LEU A 88 -7.62 -17.79 11.65
C LEU A 88 -6.13 -17.85 11.29
N ARG A 89 -5.53 -19.05 11.22
CA ARG A 89 -4.16 -19.21 10.71
C ARG A 89 -4.07 -18.85 9.23
N LEU A 90 -5.05 -19.29 8.43
CA LEU A 90 -5.12 -18.96 7.01
C LEU A 90 -5.31 -17.44 6.77
N ILE A 91 -6.18 -16.79 7.53
CA ILE A 91 -6.32 -15.33 7.47
C ILE A 91 -4.98 -14.65 7.80
N GLN A 92 -4.29 -15.11 8.85
CA GLN A 92 -2.99 -14.55 9.23
C GLN A 92 -1.93 -14.77 8.13
N TRP A 93 -1.94 -15.91 7.46
CA TRP A 93 -1.08 -16.15 6.31
C TRP A 93 -1.42 -15.21 5.14
N GLY A 94 -2.70 -14.98 4.89
CA GLY A 94 -3.16 -13.99 3.91
C GLY A 94 -2.65 -12.57 4.20
N GLU A 95 -2.58 -12.17 5.48
CA GLU A 95 -1.98 -10.88 5.87
C GLU A 95 -0.44 -10.87 5.67
N GLU A 96 0.24 -11.99 5.86
CA GLU A 96 1.68 -12.11 5.56
C GLU A 96 1.94 -12.03 4.05
N LEU A 97 1.11 -12.66 3.22
CA LEU A 97 1.16 -12.51 1.77
C LEU A 97 1.01 -11.04 1.36
N LYS A 98 0.04 -10.32 1.97
CA LYS A 98 -0.14 -8.88 1.75
C LYS A 98 1.09 -8.08 2.18
N ALA A 99 1.62 -8.34 3.37
CA ALA A 99 2.77 -7.62 3.92
C ALA A 99 4.04 -7.80 3.07
N SER A 100 4.14 -8.90 2.34
CA SER A 100 5.23 -9.20 1.42
C SER A 100 5.07 -8.61 0.00
N LEU A 101 3.96 -7.89 -0.27
CA LEU A 101 3.77 -7.20 -1.55
C LEU A 101 4.67 -5.96 -1.65
N PRO A 102 5.14 -5.62 -2.85
CA PRO A 102 5.70 -4.31 -3.10
C PRO A 102 4.62 -3.24 -2.93
N GLY A 103 5.05 -2.00 -2.81
CA GLY A 103 4.11 -0.91 -2.75
C GLY A 103 4.73 0.45 -3.01
N PHE A 104 3.89 1.45 -3.11
CA PHE A 104 4.19 2.79 -3.54
C PHE A 104 3.90 3.80 -2.43
N VAL A 105 4.66 4.88 -2.39
CA VAL A 105 4.45 6.03 -1.50
C VAL A 105 4.20 7.24 -2.39
N TYR A 106 2.95 7.43 -2.77
CA TYR A 106 2.58 8.42 -3.78
C TYR A 106 2.81 9.86 -3.34
N GLY A 107 2.68 10.17 -2.04
CA GLY A 107 2.81 11.53 -1.53
C GLY A 107 4.24 12.07 -1.47
N VAL A 108 5.26 11.24 -1.65
CA VAL A 108 6.66 11.61 -1.47
C VAL A 108 7.49 11.30 -2.69
N LYS A 109 8.19 12.31 -3.20
CA LYS A 109 9.17 12.17 -4.29
C LYS A 109 10.53 11.71 -3.77
N GLU A 110 10.94 12.18 -2.60
CA GLU A 110 12.26 11.87 -2.06
C GLU A 110 12.27 11.84 -0.54
N PHE A 111 12.93 10.82 0.01
CA PHE A 111 13.31 10.74 1.42
C PHE A 111 14.80 10.97 1.59
N ALA A 112 15.19 11.60 2.69
CA ALA A 112 16.60 11.77 3.06
C ALA A 112 17.31 10.42 3.22
N LEU A 113 18.57 10.41 2.86
CA LEU A 113 19.48 9.32 3.21
C LEU A 113 19.84 9.42 4.70
N VAL A 114 19.59 8.38 5.45
CA VAL A 114 19.91 8.27 6.88
C VAL A 114 20.71 7.00 7.14
N PRO A 115 21.57 6.95 8.15
CA PRO A 115 22.30 5.74 8.50
C PRO A 115 21.35 4.66 9.01
N ARG A 116 21.55 3.44 8.55
CA ARG A 116 20.86 2.26 9.08
C ARG A 116 21.43 1.95 10.46
N LEU A 117 20.56 1.87 11.47
CA LEU A 117 20.95 1.53 12.82
C LEU A 117 20.82 0.02 13.09
N ASP A 118 21.67 -0.49 13.96
CA ASP A 118 21.52 -1.80 14.56
C ASP A 118 20.50 -1.79 15.71
N LYS A 119 20.36 -2.93 16.40
CA LYS A 119 19.45 -3.07 17.57
C LYS A 119 19.83 -2.21 18.78
N ASP A 120 21.09 -1.79 18.85
CA ASP A 120 21.66 -1.01 19.96
C ASP A 120 21.67 0.49 19.63
N GLY A 121 21.18 0.86 18.42
CA GLY A 121 21.08 2.26 17.95
C GLY A 121 22.35 2.80 17.30
N ASN A 122 23.36 1.97 17.05
CA ASN A 122 24.58 2.38 16.38
C ASN A 122 24.46 2.24 14.86
N PRO A 123 25.14 3.08 14.06
CA PRO A 123 25.20 2.93 12.62
C PRO A 123 25.75 1.55 12.22
N LYS A 124 25.00 0.82 11.39
CA LYS A 124 25.55 -0.37 10.73
C LYS A 124 26.61 0.04 9.73
N LEU A 125 27.76 -0.62 9.78
CA LEU A 125 28.84 -0.39 8.85
C LEU A 125 28.83 -1.44 7.73
N ASP A 126 29.27 -1.05 6.54
CA ASP A 126 29.56 -1.94 5.43
C ASP A 126 30.96 -2.61 5.61
N ASP A 127 31.36 -3.43 4.63
CA ASP A 127 32.65 -4.13 4.64
C ASP A 127 33.87 -3.18 4.59
N ASN A 128 33.65 -1.91 4.24
CA ASN A 128 34.69 -0.85 4.22
C ASN A 128 34.67 0.03 5.47
N GLY A 129 33.81 -0.30 6.46
CA GLY A 129 33.67 0.47 7.69
C GLY A 129 32.88 1.77 7.53
N GLN A 130 32.15 1.94 6.42
CA GLN A 130 31.30 3.12 6.19
C GLN A 130 29.87 2.86 6.64
N PRO A 131 29.13 3.88 7.15
CA PRO A 131 27.73 3.72 7.49
C PRO A 131 26.89 3.28 6.29
N VAL A 132 26.11 2.22 6.45
CA VAL A 132 25.11 1.81 5.46
C VAL A 132 23.99 2.81 5.45
N MET A 133 23.86 3.57 4.36
CA MET A 133 22.84 4.59 4.19
C MET A 133 21.60 4.04 3.48
N TYR A 134 20.40 4.55 3.82
CA TYR A 134 19.15 4.17 3.14
C TYR A 134 18.10 5.29 3.22
N ARG A 135 17.14 5.31 2.31
CA ARG A 135 16.00 6.24 2.32
C ARG A 135 14.89 5.66 3.18
N ARG A 136 14.87 6.05 4.45
CA ARG A 136 13.89 5.55 5.41
C ARG A 136 12.54 6.24 5.24
N ARG A 137 11.49 5.46 5.02
CA ARG A 137 10.10 5.92 4.97
C ARG A 137 9.63 6.37 6.35
N LYS A 138 9.69 7.66 6.58
CA LYS A 138 9.20 8.36 7.77
C LYS A 138 8.93 9.80 7.40
N GLN A 139 7.88 10.40 7.96
CA GLN A 139 7.48 11.77 7.67
C GLN A 139 8.62 12.77 7.95
N GLU A 140 9.38 12.58 9.01
CA GLU A 140 10.53 13.41 9.38
C GLU A 140 11.68 13.39 8.37
N ASN A 141 11.72 12.38 7.50
CA ASN A 141 12.75 12.22 6.47
C ASN A 141 12.31 12.69 5.08
N VAL A 142 11.13 13.27 4.95
CA VAL A 142 10.64 13.77 3.67
C VAL A 142 11.46 14.99 3.25
N VAL A 143 12.09 14.91 2.08
CA VAL A 143 12.85 16.02 1.46
C VAL A 143 11.99 16.74 0.45
N HIS A 144 11.32 15.97 -0.43
CA HIS A 144 10.46 16.53 -1.45
C HIS A 144 9.12 15.78 -1.52
N LEU A 145 8.04 16.54 -1.53
CA LEU A 145 6.70 16.03 -1.82
C LEU A 145 6.54 15.83 -3.33
N SER A 146 5.63 14.92 -3.70
CA SER A 146 5.38 14.54 -5.10
C SER A 146 4.37 15.43 -5.81
N GLY A 147 3.60 16.23 -5.07
CA GLY A 147 2.39 16.89 -5.58
C GLY A 147 1.21 15.91 -5.79
N LEU A 148 1.33 14.68 -5.28
CA LEU A 148 0.25 13.70 -5.24
C LEU A 148 -0.16 13.44 -3.80
N PHE A 149 -1.39 13.03 -3.59
CA PHE A 149 -1.86 12.48 -2.32
C PHE A 149 -2.77 11.28 -2.59
N MET A 150 -2.90 10.41 -1.60
CA MET A 150 -3.64 9.16 -1.72
C MET A 150 -4.77 9.11 -0.71
N SER A 151 -5.99 8.82 -1.20
CA SER A 151 -7.16 8.55 -0.37
C SER A 151 -7.50 7.07 -0.41
N ASP A 152 -7.78 6.48 0.76
CA ASP A 152 -8.02 5.05 0.94
C ASP A 152 -9.40 4.82 1.56
N TYR A 153 -10.20 3.99 0.90
CA TYR A 153 -11.53 3.57 1.33
C TYR A 153 -11.55 2.06 1.44
N ASP A 154 -11.49 1.56 2.65
CA ASP A 154 -11.51 0.13 2.91
C ASP A 154 -12.92 -0.35 3.34
N HIS A 155 -13.20 -1.62 3.07
CA HIS A 155 -14.43 -2.31 3.51
C HIS A 155 -15.73 -1.63 3.09
N LEU A 156 -15.79 -1.15 1.84
CA LEU A 156 -17.01 -0.61 1.27
C LEU A 156 -18.13 -1.67 1.29
N PRO A 157 -19.36 -1.28 1.64
CA PRO A 157 -20.52 -2.19 1.67
C PRO A 157 -21.11 -2.46 0.27
N PHE A 158 -20.53 -1.90 -0.77
CA PHE A 158 -20.91 -1.98 -2.18
C PHE A 158 -19.67 -2.12 -3.06
N ASP A 159 -19.83 -2.30 -4.37
CA ASP A 159 -18.69 -2.39 -5.29
C ASP A 159 -17.90 -1.07 -5.29
N PRO A 160 -16.59 -1.11 -4.98
CA PRO A 160 -15.75 0.09 -4.98
C PRO A 160 -15.74 0.86 -6.31
N ARG A 161 -16.06 0.19 -7.43
CA ARG A 161 -16.19 0.83 -8.74
C ARG A 161 -17.30 1.86 -8.79
N GLU A 162 -18.41 1.61 -8.08
CA GLU A 162 -19.51 2.57 -7.97
C GLU A 162 -19.07 3.89 -7.30
N LEU A 163 -18.16 3.82 -6.33
CA LEU A 163 -17.59 5.01 -5.72
C LEU A 163 -16.68 5.75 -6.71
N TYR A 164 -15.86 5.01 -7.46
CA TYR A 164 -15.00 5.60 -8.48
C TYR A 164 -15.82 6.33 -9.55
N GLU A 165 -16.90 5.73 -10.06
CA GLU A 165 -17.79 6.37 -11.02
C GLU A 165 -18.39 7.69 -10.53
N LYS A 166 -18.62 7.83 -9.22
CA LYS A 166 -19.09 9.09 -8.64
C LYS A 166 -18.01 10.19 -8.68
N THR A 167 -16.73 9.84 -8.67
CA THR A 167 -15.64 10.82 -8.80
C THR A 167 -15.49 11.37 -10.22
N LEU A 168 -16.06 10.69 -11.22
CA LEU A 168 -16.06 11.15 -12.61
C LEU A 168 -17.13 12.18 -12.93
N ARG A 169 -18.02 12.50 -11.97
CA ARG A 169 -19.11 13.44 -12.17
C ARG A 169 -18.61 14.89 -12.13
N PRO A 170 -19.26 15.79 -12.88
CA PRO A 170 -18.98 17.23 -12.78
C PRO A 170 -19.08 17.73 -11.34
N GLY A 171 -18.09 18.53 -10.93
CA GLY A 171 -18.03 19.08 -9.57
C GLY A 171 -17.13 18.32 -8.60
N TYR A 172 -16.54 17.20 -8.99
CA TYR A 172 -15.45 16.59 -8.24
C TYR A 172 -14.18 17.42 -8.45
N PRO A 173 -13.60 18.03 -7.42
CA PRO A 173 -12.62 19.09 -7.58
C PRO A 173 -11.17 18.62 -7.78
N TRP A 174 -10.91 17.31 -7.59
CA TRP A 174 -9.55 16.78 -7.71
C TRP A 174 -9.35 16.03 -9.01
N GLU A 175 -8.16 16.18 -9.57
CA GLU A 175 -7.75 15.43 -10.75
C GLU A 175 -7.12 14.09 -10.33
N THR A 176 -7.87 13.02 -10.46
CA THR A 176 -7.37 11.67 -10.20
C THR A 176 -6.34 11.28 -11.25
N ARG A 177 -5.17 10.81 -10.81
CA ARG A 177 -4.08 10.31 -11.66
C ARG A 177 -3.98 8.78 -11.67
N LEU A 178 -4.45 8.17 -10.60
CA LEU A 178 -4.55 6.72 -10.49
C LEU A 178 -5.76 6.35 -9.64
N ALA A 179 -6.51 5.35 -10.08
CA ALA A 179 -7.55 4.70 -9.29
C ALA A 179 -7.42 3.18 -9.36
N HIS A 180 -7.49 2.52 -8.22
CA HIS A 180 -7.43 1.06 -8.19
C HIS A 180 -8.16 0.46 -6.98
N LEU A 181 -8.52 -0.82 -7.09
CA LEU A 181 -9.05 -1.57 -5.96
C LEU A 181 -7.93 -1.86 -4.95
N THR A 182 -8.27 -1.90 -3.66
CA THR A 182 -7.34 -2.34 -2.61
C THR A 182 -7.02 -3.84 -2.73
N SER A 183 -6.00 -4.30 -2.02
CA SER A 183 -5.59 -5.72 -2.06
C SER A 183 -6.68 -6.70 -1.59
N SER A 184 -7.67 -6.24 -0.83
CA SER A 184 -8.86 -7.04 -0.48
C SER A 184 -9.86 -7.14 -1.64
N GLY A 185 -9.87 -6.18 -2.55
CA GLY A 185 -10.89 -6.00 -3.57
C GLY A 185 -12.17 -5.32 -3.05
N GLU A 186 -12.22 -4.97 -1.77
CA GLU A 186 -13.38 -4.41 -1.07
C GLU A 186 -13.22 -2.91 -0.78
N GLY A 187 -12.19 -2.30 -1.30
CA GLY A 187 -11.90 -0.89 -1.12
C GLY A 187 -11.41 -0.24 -2.40
N LEU A 188 -11.46 1.09 -2.41
CA LEU A 188 -10.99 1.97 -3.48
C LEU A 188 -9.82 2.78 -2.99
N ARG A 189 -8.82 2.94 -3.85
CA ARG A 189 -7.70 3.84 -3.62
C ARG A 189 -7.63 4.83 -4.76
N LEU A 190 -7.61 6.12 -4.42
CA LEU A 190 -7.47 7.22 -5.35
C LEU A 190 -6.14 7.91 -5.10
N VAL A 191 -5.41 8.23 -6.17
CA VAL A 191 -4.24 9.09 -6.13
C VAL A 191 -4.57 10.32 -6.94
N SER A 192 -4.68 11.45 -6.25
CA SER A 192 -5.08 12.73 -6.81
C SER A 192 -3.92 13.71 -6.83
N GLU A 193 -3.94 14.62 -7.78
CA GLU A 193 -2.96 15.68 -7.89
C GLU A 193 -3.42 16.92 -7.12
N TRP A 194 -2.47 17.62 -6.54
CA TRP A 194 -2.67 18.94 -5.99
C TRP A 194 -1.57 19.89 -6.48
N ASN A 195 -1.91 21.18 -6.59
CA ASN A 195 -0.93 22.16 -7.01
C ASN A 195 0.02 22.49 -5.84
N PRO A 196 1.30 22.11 -5.92
CA PRO A 196 2.28 22.37 -4.86
C PRO A 196 2.62 23.85 -4.68
N GLU A 197 2.21 24.73 -5.62
CA GLU A 197 2.32 26.19 -5.47
C GLU A 197 1.36 26.73 -4.39
N ILE A 198 0.32 25.98 -4.04
CA ILE A 198 -0.59 26.27 -2.94
C ILE A 198 -0.04 25.60 -1.69
N GLY A 199 1.09 26.07 -1.19
CA GLY A 199 1.56 25.73 0.14
C GLY A 199 2.46 24.50 0.27
N GLY A 200 3.15 23.98 -0.58
CA GLY A 200 4.23 22.99 -0.67
C GLY A 200 4.71 22.23 0.58
N ASN A 201 3.91 22.12 1.63
CA ASN A 201 4.29 21.46 2.88
C ASN A 201 3.36 20.29 3.23
N ILE A 202 3.82 19.46 4.17
CA ILE A 202 3.11 18.24 4.60
C ILE A 202 1.72 18.55 5.18
N ALA A 203 1.56 19.66 5.89
CA ALA A 203 0.28 20.02 6.51
C ALA A 203 -0.78 20.36 5.45
N ASP A 204 -0.41 21.04 4.38
CA ASP A 204 -1.30 21.36 3.28
C ASP A 204 -1.73 20.11 2.52
N GLN A 205 -0.80 19.18 2.25
CA GLN A 205 -1.13 17.89 1.65
C GLN A 205 -2.12 17.10 2.52
N GLN A 206 -1.88 17.03 3.84
CA GLN A 206 -2.77 16.37 4.78
C GLN A 206 -4.15 17.02 4.83
N TYR A 207 -4.21 18.34 4.77
CA TYR A 207 -5.47 19.07 4.73
C TYR A 207 -6.28 18.75 3.47
N LEU A 208 -5.66 18.79 2.29
CA LEU A 208 -6.31 18.46 1.02
C LEU A 208 -6.79 17.01 0.98
N GLN A 209 -5.99 16.08 1.48
CA GLN A 209 -6.36 14.68 1.61
C GLN A 209 -7.57 14.50 2.53
N SER A 210 -7.61 15.23 3.64
CA SER A 210 -8.75 15.19 4.57
C SER A 210 -10.01 15.75 3.93
N LEU A 211 -9.90 16.79 3.09
CA LEU A 211 -11.03 17.34 2.34
C LEU A 211 -11.58 16.35 1.32
N GLU A 212 -10.70 15.68 0.55
CA GLU A 212 -11.12 14.64 -0.41
C GLU A 212 -11.84 13.50 0.31
N LEU A 213 -11.26 13.00 1.40
CA LEU A 213 -11.87 11.95 2.22
C LEU A 213 -13.26 12.38 2.74
N GLY A 214 -13.38 13.62 3.22
CA GLY A 214 -14.66 14.18 3.68
C GLY A 214 -15.69 14.25 2.56
N MET A 215 -15.30 14.72 1.39
CA MET A 215 -16.20 14.83 0.23
C MET A 215 -16.69 13.46 -0.24
N LEU A 216 -15.80 12.49 -0.36
CA LEU A 216 -16.15 11.14 -0.78
C LEU A 216 -17.04 10.42 0.22
N ASN A 217 -16.92 10.71 1.52
CA ASN A 217 -17.88 10.24 2.52
C ASN A 217 -19.29 10.78 2.25
N VAL A 218 -19.42 12.04 1.84
CA VAL A 218 -20.71 12.66 1.53
C VAL A 218 -21.32 12.06 0.25
N ILE A 219 -20.55 11.91 -0.80
CA ILE A 219 -21.04 11.43 -2.09
C ILE A 219 -21.15 9.89 -2.19
N GLY A 220 -20.38 9.17 -1.37
CA GLY A 220 -20.21 7.71 -1.50
C GLY A 220 -21.06 6.89 -0.56
N THR A 221 -21.43 7.40 0.60
CA THR A 221 -21.97 6.56 1.66
C THR A 221 -23.20 7.15 2.32
N THR A 222 -24.12 6.30 2.70
CA THR A 222 -25.30 6.62 3.51
C THR A 222 -24.93 6.76 4.99
N GLY A 223 -23.98 7.64 5.34
CA GLY A 223 -23.68 8.03 6.72
C GLY A 223 -22.77 7.11 7.53
N LYS A 224 -22.16 6.07 6.93
CA LYS A 224 -21.11 5.29 7.60
C LYS A 224 -19.73 5.78 7.14
N HIS A 225 -18.86 6.12 8.10
CA HIS A 225 -17.47 6.44 7.82
C HIS A 225 -16.74 5.18 7.34
N VAL A 226 -16.37 5.15 6.07
CA VAL A 226 -15.57 4.08 5.45
C VAL A 226 -14.17 4.55 5.08
N THR A 227 -13.83 5.79 5.48
CA THR A 227 -12.50 6.35 5.28
C THR A 227 -11.53 5.86 6.35
N ASP A 228 -10.38 5.40 5.92
CA ASP A 228 -9.25 5.17 6.83
C ASP A 228 -8.54 6.50 7.11
N ASN A 229 -8.94 7.19 8.18
CA ASN A 229 -8.30 8.43 8.61
C ASN A 229 -6.81 8.26 8.96
N SER A 230 -6.33 7.03 9.14
CA SER A 230 -4.89 6.76 9.30
C SER A 230 -4.10 6.95 7.99
N CYS A 231 -4.80 7.15 6.86
CA CYS A 231 -4.20 7.40 5.56
C CYS A 231 -3.78 8.86 5.34
N VAL A 232 -4.09 9.77 6.25
CA VAL A 232 -3.75 11.20 6.16
C VAL A 232 -2.27 11.43 6.48
N ASN A 233 -1.37 10.70 5.81
CA ASN A 233 0.07 10.87 5.95
C ASN A 233 0.73 10.75 4.57
N CYS A 234 1.60 11.70 4.24
CA CYS A 234 2.29 11.72 2.95
C CYS A 234 3.15 10.47 2.70
N ASP A 235 3.65 9.85 3.76
CA ASP A 235 4.48 8.64 3.73
C ASP A 235 3.67 7.33 3.79
N LYS A 236 2.35 7.38 3.60
CA LYS A 236 1.51 6.19 3.62
C LYS A 236 1.90 5.22 2.50
N PHE A 237 2.08 3.96 2.89
CA PHE A 237 2.40 2.87 1.98
C PHE A 237 1.14 2.32 1.31
N SER A 238 1.11 2.30 0.00
CA SER A 238 0.08 1.71 -0.83
C SER A 238 0.56 0.38 -1.41
N PHE A 239 -0.03 -0.73 -1.01
CA PHE A 239 0.29 -2.02 -1.63
C PHE A 239 0.01 -1.99 -3.13
N CYS A 240 0.93 -2.59 -3.91
CA CYS A 240 0.83 -2.70 -5.36
C CYS A 240 -0.49 -3.39 -5.76
N PRO A 241 -1.29 -2.82 -6.66
CA PRO A 241 -2.46 -3.49 -7.22
C PRO A 241 -2.06 -4.53 -8.26
N ARG A 242 -3.00 -5.40 -8.67
CA ARG A 242 -2.91 -6.17 -9.92
C ARG A 242 -3.32 -5.30 -11.10
N GLU A 243 -2.88 -5.64 -12.30
CA GLU A 243 -3.30 -4.92 -13.52
C GLU A 243 -4.82 -4.90 -13.68
N GLU A 244 -5.50 -6.01 -13.41
CA GLU A 244 -6.96 -6.12 -13.47
C GLU A 244 -7.72 -5.34 -12.39
N ASP A 245 -7.04 -4.86 -11.36
CA ASP A 245 -7.58 -4.02 -10.31
C ASP A 245 -7.43 -2.51 -10.59
N LEU A 246 -6.71 -2.16 -11.64
CA LEU A 246 -6.59 -0.77 -12.08
C LEU A 246 -7.91 -0.33 -12.73
N LEU A 247 -8.44 0.80 -12.29
CA LEU A 247 -9.64 1.42 -12.83
C LEU A 247 -9.27 2.58 -13.76
N PHE A 248 -8.18 3.27 -13.44
CA PHE A 248 -7.67 4.40 -14.22
C PHE A 248 -6.19 4.62 -13.95
N VAL A 249 -5.43 5.00 -14.97
CA VAL A 249 -4.04 5.44 -14.90
C VAL A 249 -3.82 6.56 -15.92
N ASP A 250 -3.48 7.74 -15.44
CA ASP A 250 -2.97 8.85 -16.28
C ASP A 250 -1.44 8.78 -16.23
N GLU A 251 -0.84 8.00 -17.12
CA GLU A 251 0.62 7.73 -17.10
C GLU A 251 1.44 9.03 -17.23
N ASP A 252 1.03 9.93 -18.11
CA ASP A 252 1.78 11.16 -18.36
C ASP A 252 1.84 12.02 -17.09
N LYS A 253 0.73 12.19 -16.41
CA LYS A 253 0.64 12.99 -15.19
C LYS A 253 1.10 12.26 -13.93
N LEU A 254 1.01 10.93 -13.90
CA LEU A 254 1.42 10.13 -12.75
C LEU A 254 2.95 10.08 -12.62
N PHE A 255 3.69 10.05 -13.72
CA PHE A 255 5.16 9.89 -13.70
C PHE A 255 5.92 11.15 -14.09
N ASN A 256 5.33 12.05 -14.86
CA ASN A 256 5.96 13.28 -15.30
C ASN A 256 5.38 14.49 -14.56
N TYR A 257 6.27 15.39 -14.19
CA TYR A 257 5.90 16.65 -13.52
C TYR A 257 6.18 17.81 -14.46
#